data_5406247fc613ce5ac54bdabd7aa3d550
#
_entry.id   5406247fc613ce5ac54bdabd7aa3d550
#
_cell.length_a   1.000
_cell.length_b   1.000
_cell.length_c   1.000
_cell.angle_alpha   90.00
_cell.angle_beta   90.00
_cell.angle_gamma   90.00
#
_symmetry.space_group_name_H-M   'P 1'
#
loop_
_entity.id
_entity.type
_entity.pdbx_description
1 polymer ?
#
loop_
_entity_poly.entity_id
_entity_poly.type
_entity_poly.pdbx_seq_one_letter_code
_entity_poly.pdbx_strand_id
1 'polypeptide(L)'
;MIYRKGLMSTALCLAAGLSQASDDVQFNMDVLDLKDRQNIDLSLFSRANYIMPGAYNLVLHVNQQQLTDILIHFLTPPDDPRGSLACLAPEHVAEFGLRQTTIDRLAWWNDGACLDTSSIPGMQVNANLGQAAIYVTLPQADLEYTAPNWDPPSRWDDGIAGAVLDYNLNAQTTRRSREGGRSTYLSGNGTTGLNVGAWRLRADWQAQAERGSGRPSTQRFDWSRFYAMRAIPGWKSTLIVGEDSVS
;
A
#
# COMPACT_ATOMS: atom_id res chain seq x y z
N MET A 1 -40.59 -68.90 -0.20
CA MET A 1 -39.86 -68.70 -1.46
C MET A 1 -39.46 -67.29 -1.58
N ILE A 2 -38.22 -66.90 -1.09
CA ILE A 2 -37.74 -65.54 -0.97
C ILE A 2 -36.45 -65.43 -1.80
N TYR A 3 -36.54 -64.68 -2.89
CA TYR A 3 -35.36 -64.37 -3.74
C TYR A 3 -34.60 -63.19 -3.17
N ARG A 4 -33.35 -63.41 -2.74
CA ARG A 4 -32.34 -62.39 -2.42
C ARG A 4 -31.62 -61.99 -3.72
N LYS A 5 -31.81 -60.77 -4.20
CA LYS A 5 -30.97 -60.17 -5.24
C LYS A 5 -29.82 -59.42 -4.54
N GLY A 6 -28.59 -59.90 -4.73
CA GLY A 6 -27.39 -59.21 -4.32
C GLY A 6 -27.07 -58.04 -5.28
N LEU A 7 -26.89 -56.84 -4.74
CA LEU A 7 -26.35 -55.68 -5.46
C LEU A 7 -24.82 -55.77 -5.36
N MET A 8 -24.17 -55.95 -6.48
CA MET A 8 -22.71 -55.86 -6.63
C MET A 8 -22.38 -54.40 -6.94
N SER A 9 -21.90 -53.63 -5.91
CA SER A 9 -21.42 -52.24 -6.09
C SER A 9 -19.99 -52.32 -6.61
N THR A 10 -19.82 -51.92 -7.87
CA THR A 10 -18.52 -51.72 -8.50
C THR A 10 -18.00 -50.34 -8.11
N ALA A 11 -17.02 -50.27 -7.21
CA ALA A 11 -16.31 -49.04 -6.87
C ALA A 11 -15.32 -48.71 -8.01
N LEU A 12 -15.65 -47.69 -8.80
CA LEU A 12 -14.76 -47.12 -9.81
C LEU A 12 -13.84 -46.09 -9.12
N CYS A 13 -12.62 -46.50 -8.78
CA CYS A 13 -11.57 -45.59 -8.33
C CYS A 13 -11.11 -44.70 -9.50
N LEU A 14 -11.56 -43.44 -9.54
CA LEU A 14 -10.93 -42.40 -10.36
C LEU A 14 -9.57 -42.07 -9.74
N ALA A 15 -8.49 -42.56 -10.34
CA ALA A 15 -7.15 -42.03 -10.11
C ALA A 15 -7.06 -40.65 -10.80
N ALA A 16 -7.30 -39.58 -10.01
CA ALA A 16 -6.95 -38.24 -10.44
C ALA A 16 -5.42 -38.12 -10.44
N GLY A 17 -4.81 -38.25 -11.60
CA GLY A 17 -3.41 -37.94 -11.81
C GLY A 17 -3.20 -36.47 -11.52
N LEU A 18 -2.41 -36.16 -10.50
CA LEU A 18 -1.86 -34.85 -10.26
C LEU A 18 -0.89 -34.55 -11.42
N SER A 19 -1.36 -33.88 -12.45
CA SER A 19 -0.49 -33.26 -13.45
C SER A 19 0.25 -32.13 -12.73
N GLN A 20 1.48 -32.36 -12.34
CA GLN A 20 2.42 -31.28 -12.05
C GLN A 20 2.72 -30.60 -13.38
N ALA A 21 2.12 -29.43 -13.59
CA ALA A 21 2.57 -28.53 -14.64
C ALA A 21 3.99 -28.09 -14.26
N SER A 22 4.98 -28.45 -15.05
CA SER A 22 6.32 -27.91 -14.92
C SER A 22 6.25 -26.45 -15.37
N ASP A 23 6.56 -25.50 -14.48
CA ASP A 23 6.63 -24.05 -14.77
C ASP A 23 7.85 -23.67 -15.64
N ASP A 24 8.50 -24.63 -16.30
CA ASP A 24 9.65 -24.41 -17.16
C ASP A 24 9.23 -23.88 -18.54
N VAL A 25 9.62 -22.65 -18.83
CA VAL A 25 9.46 -22.05 -20.15
C VAL A 25 10.52 -22.60 -21.10
N GLN A 26 10.10 -23.32 -22.14
CA GLN A 26 11.01 -23.86 -23.16
C GLN A 26 11.30 -22.76 -24.21
N PHE A 27 12.53 -22.32 -24.29
CA PHE A 27 12.98 -21.43 -25.35
C PHE A 27 13.34 -22.21 -26.61
N ASN A 28 12.82 -21.77 -27.77
CA ASN A 28 13.24 -22.32 -29.06
C ASN A 28 14.64 -21.79 -29.41
N MET A 29 15.67 -22.60 -29.15
CA MET A 29 17.06 -22.29 -29.45
C MET A 29 17.35 -22.17 -30.95
N ASP A 30 16.43 -22.61 -31.83
CA ASP A 30 16.64 -22.58 -33.28
C ASP A 30 16.52 -21.19 -33.90
N VAL A 31 15.99 -20.22 -33.11
CA VAL A 31 15.89 -18.82 -33.49
C VAL A 31 17.21 -18.07 -33.29
N LEU A 32 18.13 -18.62 -32.49
CA LEU A 32 19.44 -17.99 -32.23
C LEU A 32 20.47 -18.41 -33.26
N ASP A 33 21.35 -17.50 -33.64
CA ASP A 33 22.46 -17.77 -34.55
C ASP A 33 23.43 -18.80 -33.92
N LEU A 34 24.01 -19.66 -34.75
CA LEU A 34 24.86 -20.78 -34.26
C LEU A 34 26.03 -20.34 -33.37
N LYS A 35 26.57 -19.14 -33.57
CA LYS A 35 27.62 -18.55 -32.73
C LYS A 35 27.14 -18.13 -31.34
N ASP A 36 25.89 -17.71 -31.24
CA ASP A 36 25.30 -17.20 -30.01
C ASP A 36 24.73 -18.32 -29.14
N ARG A 37 24.29 -19.44 -29.75
CA ARG A 37 23.83 -20.63 -29.01
C ARG A 37 24.84 -21.21 -28.03
N GLN A 38 26.15 -21.08 -28.33
CA GLN A 38 27.21 -21.62 -27.47
C GLN A 38 27.61 -20.66 -26.32
N ASN A 39 27.24 -19.38 -26.44
CA ASN A 39 27.65 -18.34 -25.50
C ASN A 39 26.51 -17.82 -24.60
N ILE A 40 25.24 -18.15 -24.91
CA ILE A 40 24.08 -17.69 -24.14
C ILE A 40 23.48 -18.87 -23.39
N ASP A 41 23.59 -18.82 -22.07
CA ASP A 41 22.90 -19.79 -21.19
C ASP A 41 21.48 -19.25 -20.90
N LEU A 42 20.48 -19.79 -21.63
CA LEU A 42 19.07 -19.46 -21.40
C LEU A 42 18.42 -20.26 -20.29
N SER A 43 19.15 -21.20 -19.66
CA SER A 43 18.62 -22.06 -18.60
C SER A 43 18.12 -21.29 -17.36
N LEU A 44 18.70 -20.12 -17.12
CA LEU A 44 18.26 -19.20 -16.03
C LEU A 44 16.89 -18.58 -16.32
N PHE A 45 16.62 -18.28 -17.58
CA PHE A 45 15.36 -17.66 -18.01
C PHE A 45 14.24 -18.66 -18.27
N SER A 46 14.53 -19.96 -18.26
CA SER A 46 13.51 -21.00 -18.37
C SER A 46 12.66 -21.13 -17.11
N ARG A 47 13.15 -20.61 -15.97
CA ARG A 47 12.39 -20.62 -14.72
C ARG A 47 11.33 -19.50 -14.76
N ALA A 48 10.08 -19.87 -14.50
CA ALA A 48 9.00 -18.91 -14.37
C ALA A 48 9.32 -17.86 -13.29
N ASN A 49 9.07 -16.59 -13.57
CA ASN A 49 9.30 -15.45 -12.67
C ASN A 49 10.78 -15.23 -12.25
N TYR A 50 11.74 -15.77 -13.00
CA TYR A 50 13.15 -15.50 -12.72
C TYR A 50 13.47 -14.02 -12.99
N ILE A 51 14.02 -13.35 -11.99
CA ILE A 51 14.54 -11.99 -12.09
C ILE A 51 16.03 -12.03 -11.80
N MET A 52 16.84 -11.45 -12.68
CA MET A 52 18.30 -11.44 -12.49
C MET A 52 18.66 -10.78 -11.15
N PRO A 53 19.67 -11.31 -10.44
CA PRO A 53 20.22 -10.62 -9.26
C PRO A 53 20.61 -9.18 -9.58
N GLY A 54 20.22 -8.25 -8.70
CA GLY A 54 20.41 -6.82 -8.92
C GLY A 54 19.50 -5.98 -8.05
N ALA A 55 19.57 -4.66 -8.19
CA ALA A 55 18.75 -3.69 -7.48
C ALA A 55 17.69 -3.11 -8.42
N TYR A 56 16.44 -3.08 -7.97
CA TYR A 56 15.29 -2.63 -8.74
C TYR A 56 14.42 -1.69 -7.92
N ASN A 57 13.99 -0.59 -8.52
CA ASN A 57 12.97 0.27 -7.93
C ASN A 57 11.59 -0.26 -8.35
N LEU A 58 10.82 -0.76 -7.37
CA LEU A 58 9.52 -1.37 -7.60
C LEU A 58 8.48 -0.80 -6.64
N VAL A 59 7.24 -0.70 -7.10
CA VAL A 59 6.09 -0.37 -6.26
C VAL A 59 5.73 -1.59 -5.43
N LEU A 60 5.75 -1.47 -4.11
CA LEU A 60 5.34 -2.54 -3.20
C LEU A 60 3.83 -2.63 -3.10
N HIS A 61 3.31 -3.81 -3.37
CA HIS A 61 1.92 -4.16 -3.12
C HIS A 61 1.84 -5.25 -2.07
N VAL A 62 1.04 -5.03 -1.03
CA VAL A 62 0.75 -6.06 -0.01
C VAL A 62 -0.72 -6.45 -0.13
N ASN A 63 -0.96 -7.69 -0.49
CA ASN A 63 -2.28 -8.18 -0.91
C ASN A 63 -2.84 -7.32 -2.06
N GLN A 64 -3.93 -6.59 -1.80
CA GLN A 64 -4.57 -5.71 -2.80
C GLN A 64 -4.22 -4.23 -2.60
N GLN A 65 -3.40 -3.91 -1.61
CA GLN A 65 -3.07 -2.53 -1.27
C GLN A 65 -1.71 -2.15 -1.85
N GLN A 66 -1.68 -1.10 -2.65
CA GLN A 66 -0.44 -0.45 -3.06
C GLN A 66 0.10 0.36 -1.88
N LEU A 67 1.38 0.22 -1.56
CA LEU A 67 2.04 0.94 -0.48
C LEU A 67 2.94 2.05 -1.04
N THR A 68 4.22 1.77 -1.19
CA THR A 68 5.23 2.77 -1.56
C THR A 68 6.21 2.19 -2.58
N ASP A 69 7.00 3.08 -3.18
CA ASP A 69 8.13 2.70 -4.00
C ASP A 69 9.29 2.25 -3.10
N ILE A 70 9.86 1.10 -3.39
CA ILE A 70 10.99 0.54 -2.65
C ILE A 70 12.14 0.19 -3.58
N LEU A 71 13.37 0.33 -3.08
CA LEU A 71 14.55 -0.26 -3.68
C LEU A 71 14.71 -1.67 -3.14
N ILE A 72 14.48 -2.67 -3.98
CA ILE A 72 14.61 -4.07 -3.59
C ILE A 72 15.77 -4.74 -4.31
N HIS A 73 16.52 -5.56 -3.58
CA HIS A 73 17.62 -6.35 -4.12
C HIS A 73 17.14 -7.77 -4.39
N PHE A 74 17.41 -8.28 -5.57
CA PHE A 74 17.28 -9.69 -5.87
C PHE A 74 18.65 -10.34 -5.68
N LEU A 75 18.71 -11.35 -4.83
CA LEU A 75 19.96 -12.02 -4.42
C LEU A 75 19.90 -13.50 -4.74
N THR A 76 21.05 -14.09 -5.00
CA THR A 76 21.18 -15.55 -5.16
C THR A 76 21.16 -16.21 -3.78
N PRO A 77 20.21 -17.09 -3.48
CA PRO A 77 20.15 -17.78 -2.20
C PRO A 77 21.30 -18.82 -2.08
N PRO A 78 21.78 -19.08 -0.85
CA PRO A 78 22.91 -20.01 -0.64
C PRO A 78 22.66 -21.45 -1.10
N ASP A 79 21.42 -21.88 -1.04
CA ASP A 79 20.97 -23.25 -1.35
C ASP A 79 20.59 -23.42 -2.83
N ASP A 80 20.44 -22.36 -3.60
CA ASP A 80 20.21 -22.39 -5.05
C ASP A 80 21.10 -21.38 -5.80
N PRO A 81 22.32 -21.77 -6.20
CA PRO A 81 23.25 -20.88 -6.92
C PRO A 81 22.72 -20.33 -8.25
N ARG A 82 21.67 -20.92 -8.80
CA ARG A 82 20.98 -20.44 -10.01
C ARG A 82 19.64 -19.78 -9.71
N GLY A 83 19.29 -19.65 -8.43
CA GLY A 83 18.09 -18.97 -7.96
C GLY A 83 18.28 -17.47 -7.87
N SER A 84 17.16 -16.78 -7.72
CA SER A 84 17.11 -15.37 -7.41
C SER A 84 15.88 -15.10 -6.58
N LEU A 85 16.06 -14.54 -5.39
CA LEU A 85 15.00 -14.23 -4.46
C LEU A 85 15.01 -12.73 -4.12
N ALA A 86 13.81 -12.18 -3.98
CA ALA A 86 13.64 -10.82 -3.50
C ALA A 86 14.07 -10.72 -2.02
N CYS A 87 15.00 -9.85 -1.71
CA CYS A 87 15.43 -9.56 -0.36
C CYS A 87 14.47 -8.54 0.27
N LEU A 88 13.49 -9.03 1.00
CA LEU A 88 12.58 -8.19 1.79
C LEU A 88 13.28 -7.81 3.09
N ALA A 89 13.83 -6.60 3.15
CA ALA A 89 14.52 -6.08 4.31
C ALA A 89 13.56 -5.79 5.48
N PRO A 90 14.07 -5.68 6.74
CA PRO A 90 13.23 -5.40 7.91
C PRO A 90 12.34 -4.16 7.77
N GLU A 91 12.83 -3.10 7.13
CA GLU A 91 12.06 -1.90 6.83
C GLU A 91 10.88 -2.16 5.90
N HIS A 92 11.04 -3.01 4.90
CA HIS A 92 9.93 -3.40 4.01
C HIS A 92 8.90 -4.24 4.76
N VAL A 93 9.35 -5.16 5.63
CA VAL A 93 8.48 -6.04 6.42
C VAL A 93 7.67 -5.26 7.46
N ALA A 94 8.22 -4.18 8.00
CA ALA A 94 7.50 -3.29 8.92
C ALA A 94 6.22 -2.69 8.29
N GLU A 95 6.22 -2.49 6.98
CA GLU A 95 5.09 -1.97 6.22
C GLU A 95 3.97 -3.01 5.98
N PHE A 96 4.21 -4.29 6.24
CA PHE A 96 3.24 -5.34 5.93
C PHE A 96 2.02 -5.36 6.86
N GLY A 97 2.13 -4.74 8.03
CA GLY A 97 1.07 -4.77 9.04
C GLY A 97 0.88 -6.15 9.66
N LEU A 98 1.97 -6.84 9.93
CA LEU A 98 1.95 -8.17 10.56
C LEU A 98 1.56 -8.08 12.04
N ARG A 99 0.89 -9.11 12.52
CA ARG A 99 0.64 -9.29 13.96
C ARG A 99 1.94 -9.52 14.70
N GLN A 100 2.01 -9.07 15.95
CA GLN A 100 3.20 -9.26 16.79
C GLN A 100 3.60 -10.73 16.91
N THR A 101 2.64 -11.63 17.06
CA THR A 101 2.88 -13.09 17.11
C THR A 101 3.50 -13.66 15.84
N THR A 102 3.28 -13.02 14.70
CA THR A 102 3.92 -13.37 13.43
C THR A 102 5.32 -12.78 13.37
N ILE A 103 5.49 -11.52 13.78
CA ILE A 103 6.81 -10.86 13.84
C ILE A 103 7.79 -11.64 14.71
N ASP A 104 7.34 -12.13 15.87
CA ASP A 104 8.17 -12.86 16.84
C ASP A 104 8.73 -14.20 16.30
N ARG A 105 8.16 -14.74 15.22
CA ARG A 105 8.58 -16.02 14.61
C ARG A 105 9.29 -15.86 13.26
N LEU A 106 9.49 -14.62 12.78
CA LEU A 106 10.16 -14.39 11.51
C LEU A 106 11.59 -14.94 11.53
N ALA A 107 11.93 -15.65 10.48
CA ALA A 107 13.29 -16.07 10.20
C ALA A 107 13.90 -15.16 9.13
N TRP A 108 15.23 -15.00 9.21
CA TRP A 108 15.98 -14.12 8.33
C TRP A 108 17.18 -14.85 7.76
N TRP A 109 17.55 -14.54 6.53
CA TRP A 109 18.76 -15.01 5.87
C TRP A 109 19.64 -13.83 5.47
N ASN A 110 20.80 -14.09 4.86
CA ASN A 110 21.78 -13.09 4.48
C ASN A 110 22.15 -12.16 5.65
N ASP A 111 22.66 -12.76 6.75
CA ASP A 111 23.06 -12.06 7.98
C ASP A 111 21.94 -11.19 8.60
N GLY A 112 20.69 -11.60 8.44
CA GLY A 112 19.53 -10.90 8.99
C GLY A 112 18.98 -9.80 8.10
N ALA A 113 19.53 -9.61 6.90
CA ALA A 113 19.11 -8.54 6.00
C ALA A 113 17.86 -8.88 5.17
N CYS A 114 17.53 -10.16 4.99
CA CYS A 114 16.46 -10.59 4.12
C CYS A 114 15.49 -11.54 4.83
N LEU A 115 14.19 -11.32 4.68
CA LEU A 115 13.17 -12.21 5.24
C LEU A 115 13.22 -13.59 4.57
N ASP A 116 13.24 -14.64 5.39
CA ASP A 116 12.92 -15.98 4.93
C ASP A 116 11.39 -16.12 4.81
N THR A 117 10.89 -16.11 3.57
CA THR A 117 9.46 -16.17 3.28
C THR A 117 8.80 -17.47 3.76
N SER A 118 9.56 -18.54 3.98
CA SER A 118 9.06 -19.81 4.54
C SER A 118 8.62 -19.68 6.00
N SER A 119 9.09 -18.66 6.72
CA SER A 119 8.67 -18.35 8.10
C SER A 119 7.20 -17.91 8.21
N ILE A 120 6.58 -17.52 7.09
CA ILE A 120 5.15 -17.20 7.00
C ILE A 120 4.48 -18.19 6.03
N PRO A 121 3.92 -19.30 6.51
CA PRO A 121 3.28 -20.31 5.65
C PRO A 121 2.16 -19.71 4.79
N GLY A 122 2.25 -19.86 3.47
CA GLY A 122 1.30 -19.31 2.52
C GLY A 122 1.65 -17.92 1.99
N MET A 123 2.75 -17.31 2.45
CA MET A 123 3.28 -16.10 1.85
C MET A 123 3.75 -16.37 0.41
N GLN A 124 3.47 -15.45 -0.49
CA GLN A 124 3.96 -15.47 -1.86
C GLN A 124 4.56 -14.10 -2.21
N VAL A 125 5.66 -14.12 -2.94
CA VAL A 125 6.32 -12.92 -3.44
C VAL A 125 6.51 -13.06 -4.94
N ASN A 126 5.88 -12.16 -5.70
CA ASN A 126 5.95 -12.13 -7.15
C ASN A 126 6.31 -10.72 -7.61
N ALA A 127 7.32 -10.59 -8.45
CA ALA A 127 7.66 -9.30 -9.02
C ALA A 127 7.41 -9.29 -10.53
N ASN A 128 6.94 -8.17 -11.03
CA ASN A 128 6.70 -7.92 -12.44
C ASN A 128 7.49 -6.67 -12.86
N LEU A 129 8.63 -6.88 -13.50
CA LEU A 129 9.49 -5.78 -13.96
C LEU A 129 8.81 -4.94 -15.04
N GLY A 130 7.95 -5.54 -15.86
CA GLY A 130 7.21 -4.80 -16.90
C GLY A 130 6.21 -3.79 -16.33
N GLN A 131 5.74 -4.03 -15.11
CA GLN A 131 4.85 -3.13 -14.35
C GLN A 131 5.60 -2.33 -13.29
N ALA A 132 6.91 -2.53 -13.14
CA ALA A 132 7.72 -2.00 -12.06
C ALA A 132 7.09 -2.25 -10.67
N ALA A 133 6.57 -3.44 -10.43
CA ALA A 133 5.81 -3.77 -9.21
C ALA A 133 6.27 -5.10 -8.58
N ILE A 134 6.21 -5.16 -7.26
CA ILE A 134 6.37 -6.37 -6.47
C ILE A 134 5.13 -6.62 -5.62
N TYR A 135 4.59 -7.82 -5.70
CA TYR A 135 3.36 -8.24 -5.05
C TYR A 135 3.71 -9.22 -3.93
N VAL A 136 3.40 -8.85 -2.72
CA VAL A 136 3.51 -9.69 -1.54
C VAL A 136 2.11 -10.12 -1.12
N THR A 137 1.82 -11.41 -1.20
CA THR A 137 0.56 -11.98 -0.72
C THR A 137 0.78 -12.62 0.63
N LEU A 138 0.00 -12.20 1.62
CA LEU A 138 0.09 -12.64 3.00
C LEU A 138 -1.25 -13.22 3.47
N PRO A 139 -1.23 -14.32 4.26
CA PRO A 139 -2.44 -14.84 4.88
C PRO A 139 -3.09 -13.82 5.81
N GLN A 140 -4.40 -13.69 5.75
CA GLN A 140 -5.17 -12.79 6.63
C GLN A 140 -4.97 -13.08 8.13
N ALA A 141 -4.67 -14.34 8.47
CA ALA A 141 -4.42 -14.74 9.85
C ALA A 141 -3.17 -14.11 10.46
N ASP A 142 -2.20 -13.75 9.61
CA ASP A 142 -0.91 -13.17 10.02
C ASP A 142 -0.92 -11.64 10.03
N LEU A 143 -1.97 -11.01 9.50
CA LEU A 143 -2.11 -9.57 9.43
C LEU A 143 -2.85 -8.98 10.64
N GLU A 144 -2.49 -7.77 11.01
CA GLU A 144 -3.34 -6.95 11.88
C GLU A 144 -4.66 -6.68 11.17
N TYR A 145 -5.71 -6.40 11.96
CA TYR A 145 -7.00 -6.04 11.37
C TYR A 145 -6.84 -4.79 10.50
N THR A 146 -7.26 -4.91 9.24
CA THR A 146 -7.32 -3.80 8.29
C THR A 146 -8.77 -3.64 7.80
N ALA A 147 -9.23 -2.40 7.71
CA ALA A 147 -10.50 -2.05 7.08
C ALA A 147 -10.24 -1.03 5.96
N PRO A 148 -11.12 -0.90 4.97
CA PRO A 148 -11.04 0.21 4.03
C PRO A 148 -10.96 1.54 4.79
N ASN A 149 -9.99 2.38 4.46
CA ASN A 149 -9.70 3.68 5.11
C ASN A 149 -9.17 3.61 6.55
N TRP A 150 -8.64 2.48 7.00
CA TRP A 150 -7.97 2.36 8.28
C TRP A 150 -6.61 1.66 8.13
N ASP A 151 -5.55 2.36 8.50
CA ASP A 151 -4.20 1.80 8.53
C ASP A 151 -3.88 1.21 9.90
N PRO A 152 -3.21 0.04 9.96
CA PRO A 152 -2.80 -0.53 11.24
C PRO A 152 -1.80 0.38 11.94
N PRO A 153 -1.76 0.39 13.29
CA PRO A 153 -0.85 1.23 14.08
C PRO A 153 0.63 1.06 13.75
N SER A 154 1.02 -0.10 13.23
CA SER A 154 2.39 -0.37 12.75
C SER A 154 2.81 0.51 11.55
N ARG A 155 1.85 1.07 10.81
CA ARG A 155 2.09 1.97 9.68
C ARG A 155 1.91 3.44 10.01
N TRP A 156 1.49 3.76 11.24
CA TRP A 156 1.31 5.16 11.63
C TRP A 156 2.66 5.86 11.71
N ASP A 157 2.78 6.91 10.92
CA ASP A 157 3.96 7.74 10.79
C ASP A 157 3.69 9.11 11.42
N ASP A 158 4.68 9.63 12.13
CA ASP A 158 4.62 10.99 12.68
C ASP A 158 4.75 12.07 11.59
N GLY A 159 5.08 11.71 10.35
CA GLY A 159 5.27 12.61 9.22
C GLY A 159 6.43 13.56 9.42
N ILE A 160 6.48 14.60 8.59
CA ILE A 160 7.53 15.62 8.64
C ILE A 160 7.05 16.88 9.36
N ALA A 161 7.98 17.60 10.00
CA ALA A 161 7.72 18.92 10.52
C ALA A 161 7.40 19.89 9.37
N GLY A 162 6.33 20.67 9.51
CA GLY A 162 5.90 21.58 8.44
C GLY A 162 4.67 22.39 8.80
N ALA A 163 4.36 23.36 7.94
CA ALA A 163 3.12 24.14 8.01
C ALA A 163 2.15 23.65 6.93
N VAL A 164 0.87 23.60 7.26
CA VAL A 164 -0.21 23.18 6.37
C VAL A 164 -1.20 24.32 6.23
N LEU A 165 -1.63 24.62 5.02
CA LEU A 165 -2.71 25.53 4.70
C LEU A 165 -3.61 24.88 3.65
N ASP A 166 -4.82 24.55 4.03
CA ASP A 166 -5.91 24.15 3.15
C ASP A 166 -6.92 25.29 3.07
N TYR A 167 -7.42 25.63 1.88
CA TYR A 167 -8.37 26.71 1.73
C TYR A 167 -9.29 26.52 0.53
N ASN A 168 -10.50 27.05 0.69
CA ASN A 168 -11.46 27.20 -0.39
C ASN A 168 -11.90 28.66 -0.44
N LEU A 169 -11.82 29.29 -1.62
CA LEU A 169 -12.19 30.68 -1.84
C LEU A 169 -13.25 30.76 -2.94
N ASN A 170 -14.33 31.49 -2.65
CA ASN A 170 -15.40 31.77 -3.60
C ASN A 170 -15.58 33.27 -3.78
N ALA A 171 -15.72 33.71 -5.02
CA ALA A 171 -15.99 35.10 -5.38
C ALA A 171 -17.22 35.16 -6.29
N GLN A 172 -18.20 35.95 -5.90
CA GLN A 172 -19.42 36.20 -6.66
C GLN A 172 -19.63 37.68 -6.90
N THR A 173 -19.88 38.08 -8.14
CA THR A 173 -20.22 39.43 -8.50
C THR A 173 -21.60 39.47 -9.15
N THR A 174 -22.49 40.29 -8.60
CA THR A 174 -23.84 40.50 -9.11
C THR A 174 -23.98 41.92 -9.61
N ARG A 175 -24.50 42.11 -10.83
CA ARG A 175 -24.85 43.42 -11.40
C ARG A 175 -26.35 43.55 -11.53
N ARG A 176 -26.93 44.62 -11.02
CA ARG A 176 -28.36 44.94 -11.19
C ARG A 176 -28.54 45.96 -12.31
N SER A 177 -29.13 45.49 -13.40
CA SER A 177 -29.26 46.31 -14.65
C SER A 177 -30.15 47.53 -14.49
N ARG A 178 -31.10 47.59 -13.54
CA ARG A 178 -32.07 48.68 -13.40
C ARG A 178 -31.59 49.83 -12.46
N GLU A 179 -30.60 49.56 -11.60
CA GLU A 179 -30.13 50.56 -10.61
C GLU A 179 -28.62 50.85 -10.70
N GLY A 180 -27.93 50.27 -11.70
CA GLY A 180 -26.49 50.46 -11.90
C GLY A 180 -25.61 49.93 -10.79
N GLY A 181 -26.17 49.21 -9.80
CA GLY A 181 -25.46 48.72 -8.65
C GLY A 181 -24.67 47.43 -8.93
N ARG A 182 -23.42 47.39 -8.45
CA ARG A 182 -22.57 46.19 -8.45
C ARG A 182 -22.35 45.75 -7.00
N SER A 183 -22.57 44.50 -6.70
CA SER A 183 -22.22 43.86 -5.43
C SER A 183 -21.22 42.73 -5.66
N THR A 184 -20.17 42.70 -4.88
CA THR A 184 -19.18 41.60 -4.88
C THR A 184 -19.16 40.98 -3.50
N TYR A 185 -19.35 39.68 -3.46
CA TYR A 185 -19.26 38.88 -2.26
C TYR A 185 -18.07 37.92 -2.40
N LEU A 186 -17.22 37.88 -1.39
CA LEU A 186 -16.08 36.97 -1.27
C LEU A 186 -16.27 36.17 -0.01
N SER A 187 -16.15 34.85 -0.11
CA SER A 187 -16.14 33.96 1.04
C SER A 187 -14.99 32.99 0.94
N GLY A 188 -14.44 32.62 2.08
CA GLY A 188 -13.38 31.63 2.18
C GLY A 188 -13.47 30.86 3.49
N ASN A 189 -13.03 29.66 3.45
CA ASN A 189 -12.85 28.84 4.64
C ASN A 189 -11.63 27.95 4.44
N GLY A 190 -11.06 27.48 5.54
CA GLY A 190 -9.92 26.60 5.47
C GLY A 190 -9.40 26.16 6.82
N THR A 191 -8.38 25.33 6.76
CA THR A 191 -7.62 24.85 7.91
C THR A 191 -6.17 25.28 7.78
N THR A 192 -5.62 25.86 8.82
CA THR A 192 -4.18 26.09 8.94
C THR A 192 -3.62 25.24 10.06
N GLY A 193 -2.35 24.86 9.96
CA GLY A 193 -1.77 24.02 10.99
C GLY A 193 -0.27 23.88 10.93
N LEU A 194 0.25 23.31 12.00
CA LEU A 194 1.66 22.97 12.15
C LEU A 194 1.81 21.49 12.52
N ASN A 195 2.80 20.86 11.94
CA ASN A 195 3.27 19.52 12.35
C ASN A 195 4.59 19.68 13.09
N VAL A 196 4.63 19.23 14.35
CA VAL A 196 5.82 19.30 15.21
C VAL A 196 6.01 17.96 15.90
N GLY A 197 6.95 17.16 15.42
CA GLY A 197 7.09 15.78 15.83
C GLY A 197 5.77 15.02 15.65
N ALA A 198 5.34 14.27 16.66
CA ALA A 198 4.09 13.51 16.63
C ALA A 198 2.82 14.39 16.77
N TRP A 199 2.95 15.69 17.01
CA TRP A 199 1.82 16.58 17.20
C TRP A 199 1.39 17.26 15.89
N ARG A 200 0.08 17.34 15.69
CA ARG A 200 -0.61 18.04 14.63
C ARG A 200 -1.49 19.12 15.25
N LEU A 201 -1.09 20.38 15.13
CA LEU A 201 -1.87 21.55 15.56
C LEU A 201 -2.72 22.00 14.38
N ARG A 202 -4.01 22.25 14.58
CA ARG A 202 -4.95 22.68 13.55
C ARG A 202 -5.81 23.82 14.06
N ALA A 203 -6.09 24.76 13.16
CA ALA A 203 -7.02 25.84 13.38
C ALA A 203 -7.88 26.06 12.13
N ASP A 204 -9.18 25.93 12.28
CA ASP A 204 -10.14 26.18 11.21
C ASP A 204 -10.58 27.63 11.22
N TRP A 205 -10.73 28.21 10.05
CA TRP A 205 -11.10 29.60 9.88
C TRP A 205 -12.15 29.81 8.79
N GLN A 206 -12.89 30.91 8.92
CA GLN A 206 -13.85 31.39 7.95
C GLN A 206 -13.65 32.88 7.72
N ALA A 207 -13.75 33.29 6.46
CA ALA A 207 -13.63 34.68 6.06
C ALA A 207 -14.77 35.07 5.11
N GLN A 208 -15.33 36.26 5.29
CA GLN A 208 -16.37 36.81 4.42
C GLN A 208 -16.09 38.27 4.18
N ALA A 209 -16.27 38.74 2.96
CA ALA A 209 -16.20 40.13 2.60
C ALA A 209 -17.29 40.49 1.60
N GLU A 210 -18.01 41.57 1.85
CA GLU A 210 -19.02 42.13 0.94
C GLU A 210 -18.69 43.57 0.59
N ARG A 211 -18.73 43.85 -0.70
CA ARG A 211 -18.57 45.21 -1.22
C ARG A 211 -19.67 45.51 -2.23
N GLY A 212 -20.45 46.56 -1.96
CA GLY A 212 -21.54 46.99 -2.84
C GLY A 212 -21.44 48.51 -3.19
N SER A 213 -21.98 48.91 -4.35
CA SER A 213 -22.07 50.30 -4.71
C SER A 213 -23.01 51.01 -3.73
N GLY A 214 -22.48 52.06 -3.06
CA GLY A 214 -23.27 52.87 -2.11
C GLY A 214 -23.50 52.26 -0.72
N ARG A 215 -22.81 51.14 -0.39
CA ARG A 215 -22.85 50.53 0.94
C ARG A 215 -21.45 50.40 1.51
N PRO A 216 -21.28 50.55 2.85
CA PRO A 216 -19.98 50.28 3.47
C PRO A 216 -19.57 48.82 3.24
N SER A 217 -18.28 48.54 3.00
CA SER A 217 -17.74 47.22 2.90
C SER A 217 -17.76 46.54 4.26
N THR A 218 -18.25 45.32 4.31
CA THR A 218 -18.21 44.47 5.50
C THR A 218 -17.14 43.40 5.31
N GLN A 219 -16.32 43.21 6.35
CA GLN A 219 -15.33 42.13 6.39
C GLN A 219 -15.47 41.43 7.73
N ARG A 220 -15.46 40.14 7.69
CA ARG A 220 -15.51 39.27 8.86
C ARG A 220 -14.52 38.12 8.71
N PHE A 221 -13.73 37.90 9.75
CA PHE A 221 -12.82 36.78 9.85
C PHE A 221 -13.01 36.13 11.22
N ASP A 222 -13.29 34.84 11.24
CA ASP A 222 -13.56 34.10 12.46
C ASP A 222 -12.71 32.81 12.46
N TRP A 223 -12.11 32.51 13.60
CA TRP A 223 -11.60 31.21 13.89
C TRP A 223 -12.74 30.36 14.43
N SER A 224 -12.93 29.19 13.88
CA SER A 224 -14.08 28.34 14.24
C SER A 224 -13.70 27.19 15.16
N ARG A 225 -12.45 26.74 15.10
CA ARG A 225 -12.04 25.56 15.87
C ARG A 225 -10.52 25.52 16.04
N PHE A 226 -10.06 25.11 17.23
CA PHE A 226 -8.66 24.88 17.53
C PHE A 226 -8.49 23.51 18.17
N TYR A 227 -7.60 22.67 17.63
CA TYR A 227 -7.31 21.38 18.21
C TYR A 227 -5.88 20.94 17.95
N ALA A 228 -5.37 20.09 18.86
CA ALA A 228 -4.12 19.39 18.71
C ALA A 228 -4.41 17.90 18.69
N MET A 229 -3.80 17.18 17.78
CA MET A 229 -3.96 15.72 17.68
C MET A 229 -2.61 15.03 17.64
N ARG A 230 -2.56 13.84 18.24
CA ARG A 230 -1.39 12.96 18.25
C ARG A 230 -1.82 11.50 18.19
N ALA A 231 -1.21 10.74 17.29
CA ALA A 231 -1.33 9.29 17.29
C ALA A 231 -0.56 8.68 18.47
N ILE A 232 -1.14 7.68 19.13
CA ILE A 232 -0.50 6.88 20.20
C ILE A 232 -0.55 5.42 19.76
N PRO A 233 0.44 4.95 18.96
CA PRO A 233 0.43 3.60 18.39
C PRO A 233 0.33 2.50 19.44
N GLY A 234 1.00 2.65 20.59
CA GLY A 234 0.96 1.67 21.69
C GLY A 234 -0.44 1.48 22.29
N TRP A 235 -1.30 2.49 22.21
CA TRP A 235 -2.70 2.40 22.67
C TRP A 235 -3.68 2.21 21.52
N LYS A 236 -3.18 2.10 20.29
CA LYS A 236 -4.00 2.00 19.06
C LYS A 236 -5.05 3.10 18.98
N SER A 237 -4.70 4.32 19.39
CA SER A 237 -5.62 5.43 19.61
C SER A 237 -5.03 6.74 19.12
N THR A 238 -5.89 7.70 18.82
CA THR A 238 -5.51 9.10 18.57
C THR A 238 -6.00 9.97 19.73
N LEU A 239 -5.10 10.72 20.34
CA LEU A 239 -5.44 11.73 21.33
C LEU A 239 -5.78 13.04 20.60
N ILE A 240 -6.93 13.61 20.91
CA ILE A 240 -7.35 14.92 20.43
C ILE A 240 -7.62 15.81 21.65
N VAL A 241 -7.06 17.00 21.64
CA VAL A 241 -7.22 18.02 22.71
C VAL A 241 -7.66 19.32 22.07
N GLY A 242 -8.77 19.87 22.52
CA GLY A 242 -9.34 21.10 21.99
C GLY A 242 -10.78 20.95 21.54
N GLU A 243 -11.22 21.84 20.67
CA GLU A 243 -12.57 21.84 20.11
C GLU A 243 -12.58 20.98 18.85
N ASP A 244 -13.07 19.76 18.94
CA ASP A 244 -13.28 18.86 17.80
C ASP A 244 -14.61 18.13 17.89
N SER A 245 -15.17 17.76 16.74
CA SER A 245 -16.33 16.89 16.65
C SER A 245 -15.86 15.46 16.48
N VAL A 246 -16.14 14.62 17.47
CA VAL A 246 -15.94 13.17 17.35
C VAL A 246 -17.14 12.60 16.59
N SER A 247 -16.91 12.06 15.39
CA SER A 247 -17.90 11.37 14.57
C SER A 247 -17.75 9.85 14.69
#